data_73dcc8c3333f05e13b3886dcf7ce68dc
#
_entry.id   73dcc8c3333f05e13b3886dcf7ce68dc
#
_cell.length_a   1.000
_cell.length_b   1.000
_cell.length_c   1.000
_cell.angle_alpha   90.00
_cell.angle_beta   90.00
_cell.angle_gamma   90.00
#
_symmetry.space_group_name_H-M   'P 1'
#
loop_
_entity.id
_entity.type
_entity.pdbx_description
1 polymer ?
#
loop_
_entity_poly.entity_id
_entity_poly.type
_entity_poly.pdbx_seq_one_letter_code
_entity_poly.pdbx_strand_id
1 'polypeptide(L)'
;MLDRPDVKVTLLADYPGRDSYAGDRLVLAAGAPIVWFVFPALWRDVGRFHLADGTFTGWYTNLRAPIRLDGDDWYCTDLFLDHWLAADGAATWLDAHELEAAVRRGLLDGDLQRRIAAERTAVDTLLATGAWPPAITREIDLAEALRRLKT
;
A
#
# COMPACT_ATOMS: atom_id res chain seq x y z
N MET A 1 7.26 -5.50 -15.27
CA MET A 1 7.44 -4.44 -14.26
C MET A 1 7.70 -3.11 -14.96
N LEU A 2 7.01 -2.04 -14.59
CA LEU A 2 7.40 -0.67 -14.96
C LEU A 2 8.42 -0.20 -13.92
N ASP A 3 9.61 0.20 -14.39
CA ASP A 3 10.71 0.62 -13.51
C ASP A 3 11.12 2.06 -13.85
N ARG A 4 10.74 3.00 -12.99
CA ARG A 4 11.12 4.41 -13.05
C ARG A 4 11.88 4.78 -11.76
N PRO A 5 12.72 5.82 -11.76
CA PRO A 5 13.46 6.22 -10.57
C PRO A 5 12.57 6.54 -9.36
N ASP A 6 11.39 7.10 -9.60
CA ASP A 6 10.44 7.57 -8.60
C ASP A 6 9.40 6.53 -8.20
N VAL A 7 9.12 5.55 -9.06
CA VAL A 7 8.11 4.52 -8.82
C VAL A 7 8.38 3.25 -9.60
N LYS A 8 8.19 2.12 -8.95
CA LYS A 8 8.19 0.80 -9.57
C LYS A 8 6.77 0.24 -9.50
N VAL A 9 6.26 -0.25 -10.64
CA VAL A 9 4.91 -0.83 -10.69
C VAL A 9 5.00 -2.29 -11.06
N THR A 10 4.40 -3.13 -10.23
CA THR A 10 4.33 -4.58 -10.43
C THR A 10 2.88 -5.05 -10.46
N LEU A 11 2.64 -6.14 -11.15
CA LEU A 11 1.36 -6.83 -11.15
C LEU A 11 1.54 -8.21 -10.50
N LEU A 12 0.87 -8.43 -9.38
CA LEU A 12 0.62 -9.76 -8.85
C LEU A 12 -0.71 -10.23 -9.44
N ALA A 13 -0.66 -11.21 -10.32
CA ALA A 13 -1.87 -11.63 -11.06
C ALA A 13 -2.80 -12.52 -10.22
N ASP A 14 -2.26 -13.18 -9.21
CA ASP A 14 -2.95 -14.16 -8.38
C ASP A 14 -2.44 -14.03 -6.94
N TYR A 15 -3.21 -13.35 -6.09
CA TYR A 15 -2.85 -13.16 -4.69
C TYR A 15 -2.95 -14.51 -3.94
N PRO A 16 -1.82 -15.03 -3.41
CA PRO A 16 -1.78 -16.36 -2.80
C PRO A 16 -2.30 -16.37 -1.35
N GLY A 17 -2.66 -15.21 -0.81
CA GLY A 17 -3.13 -15.08 0.57
C GLY A 17 -4.59 -15.44 0.74
N ARG A 18 -5.09 -15.18 1.95
CA ARG A 18 -6.51 -15.34 2.30
C ARG A 18 -7.27 -14.05 2.00
N ASP A 19 -8.59 -14.16 1.95
CA ASP A 19 -9.48 -13.01 1.90
C ASP A 19 -9.15 -12.00 3.01
N SER A 20 -9.05 -10.73 2.63
CA SER A 20 -8.76 -9.63 3.54
C SER A 20 -9.95 -8.69 3.63
N TYR A 21 -10.23 -8.17 4.81
CA TYR A 21 -11.39 -7.36 5.11
C TYR A 21 -11.00 -6.03 5.76
N ALA A 22 -11.72 -4.97 5.41
CA ALA A 22 -11.76 -3.71 6.15
C ALA A 22 -13.12 -3.62 6.86
N GLY A 23 -13.13 -3.86 8.18
CA GLY A 23 -14.37 -4.13 8.91
C GLY A 23 -15.02 -5.43 8.43
N ASP A 24 -16.26 -5.35 7.97
CA ASP A 24 -17.04 -6.45 7.39
C ASP A 24 -16.95 -6.51 5.85
N ARG A 25 -16.27 -5.57 5.22
CA ARG A 25 -16.18 -5.45 3.77
C ARG A 25 -14.97 -6.21 3.22
N LEU A 26 -15.20 -7.17 2.33
CA LEU A 26 -14.14 -7.83 1.57
C LEU A 26 -13.42 -6.81 0.68
N VAL A 27 -12.11 -6.68 0.84
CA VAL A 27 -11.28 -5.70 0.10
C VAL A 27 -10.29 -6.35 -0.84
N LEU A 28 -9.85 -7.56 -0.52
CA LEU A 28 -8.94 -8.36 -1.34
C LEU A 28 -9.34 -9.84 -1.20
N ALA A 29 -9.71 -10.47 -2.28
CA ALA A 29 -10.01 -11.89 -2.30
C ALA A 29 -8.76 -12.73 -2.59
N ALA A 30 -8.74 -13.98 -2.12
CA ALA A 30 -7.78 -14.97 -2.62
C ALA A 30 -7.89 -15.09 -4.15
N GLY A 31 -6.74 -15.19 -4.83
CA GLY A 31 -6.69 -15.22 -6.30
C GLY A 31 -6.92 -13.89 -7.00
N ALA A 32 -7.14 -12.81 -6.26
CA ALA A 32 -7.37 -11.49 -6.86
C ALA A 32 -6.07 -10.86 -7.41
N PRO A 33 -6.15 -10.06 -8.47
CA PRO A 33 -5.01 -9.30 -8.96
C PRO A 33 -4.74 -8.07 -8.09
N ILE A 34 -3.45 -7.76 -7.87
CA ILE A 34 -2.99 -6.54 -7.22
C ILE A 34 -2.04 -5.79 -8.14
N VAL A 35 -2.29 -4.50 -8.36
CA VAL A 35 -1.31 -3.61 -8.96
C VAL A 35 -0.59 -2.88 -7.83
N TRP A 36 0.72 -3.12 -7.69
CA TRP A 36 1.51 -2.60 -6.58
C TRP A 36 2.43 -1.49 -7.05
N PHE A 37 2.35 -0.35 -6.38
CA PHE A 37 3.14 0.86 -6.64
C PHE A 37 4.13 1.07 -5.51
N VAL A 38 5.39 0.81 -5.79
CA VAL A 38 6.50 0.96 -4.86
C VAL A 38 7.18 2.29 -5.12
N PHE A 39 7.26 3.14 -4.10
CA PHE A 39 7.93 4.44 -4.14
C PHE A 39 9.23 4.36 -3.31
N PRO A 40 10.40 4.06 -3.91
CA PRO A 40 11.60 3.69 -3.14
C PRO A 40 12.01 4.71 -2.08
N ALA A 41 11.87 6.00 -2.36
CA ALA A 41 12.24 7.08 -1.47
C ALA A 41 11.16 7.47 -0.44
N LEU A 42 9.93 6.97 -0.58
CA LEU A 42 8.84 7.30 0.33
C LEU A 42 8.74 6.28 1.47
N TRP A 43 8.08 6.69 2.54
CA TRP A 43 7.79 5.85 3.70
C TRP A 43 6.49 5.06 3.55
N ARG A 44 6.05 4.83 2.33
CA ARG A 44 4.81 4.12 2.02
C ARG A 44 4.78 3.59 0.59
N ASP A 45 4.01 2.55 0.41
CA ASP A 45 3.64 1.99 -0.89
C ASP A 45 2.12 1.96 -1.04
N VAL A 46 1.66 1.75 -2.26
CA VAL A 46 0.22 1.66 -2.55
C VAL A 46 -0.07 0.40 -3.35
N GLY A 47 -1.00 -0.40 -2.85
CA GLY A 47 -1.62 -1.49 -3.60
C GLY A 47 -3.00 -1.06 -4.12
N ARG A 48 -3.25 -1.26 -5.40
CA ARG A 48 -4.58 -1.17 -5.98
C ARG A 48 -5.20 -2.55 -5.94
N PHE A 49 -6.21 -2.73 -5.09
CA PHE A 49 -6.82 -4.01 -4.77
C PHE A 49 -8.06 -4.28 -5.61
N HIS A 50 -8.33 -5.56 -5.83
CA HIS A 50 -9.46 -6.04 -6.61
C HIS A 50 -10.06 -7.29 -5.96
N LEU A 51 -11.26 -7.64 -6.40
CA LEU A 51 -11.81 -8.97 -6.21
C LEU A 51 -11.26 -9.92 -7.29
N ALA A 52 -11.52 -11.22 -7.15
CA ALA A 52 -11.04 -12.23 -8.11
C ALA A 52 -11.56 -12.02 -9.55
N ASP A 53 -12.71 -11.38 -9.71
CA ASP A 53 -13.28 -11.00 -11.02
C ASP A 53 -12.67 -9.72 -11.60
N GLY A 54 -11.73 -9.10 -10.92
CA GLY A 54 -11.08 -7.84 -11.31
C GLY A 54 -11.82 -6.57 -10.87
N THR A 55 -12.93 -6.69 -10.15
CA THR A 55 -13.65 -5.53 -9.61
C THR A 55 -12.75 -4.75 -8.65
N PHE A 56 -12.54 -3.47 -8.92
CA PHE A 56 -11.74 -2.58 -8.08
C PHE A 56 -12.43 -2.33 -6.74
N THR A 57 -11.70 -2.53 -5.63
CA THR A 57 -12.21 -2.36 -4.27
C THR A 57 -11.66 -1.11 -3.58
N GLY A 58 -10.44 -0.71 -3.89
CA GLY A 58 -9.82 0.46 -3.27
C GLY A 58 -8.28 0.44 -3.33
N TRP A 59 -7.68 1.37 -2.59
CA TRP A 59 -6.23 1.50 -2.44
C TRP A 59 -5.82 1.17 -1.01
N TYR A 60 -4.87 0.24 -0.91
CA TYR A 60 -4.21 -0.12 0.33
C TYR A 60 -2.86 0.59 0.41
N THR A 61 -2.62 1.34 1.47
CA THR A 61 -1.36 2.02 1.71
C THR A 61 -0.63 1.31 2.83
N ASN A 62 0.53 0.75 2.53
CA ASN A 62 1.43 0.14 3.50
C ASN A 62 2.47 1.17 3.96
N LEU A 63 2.52 1.50 5.26
CA LEU A 63 3.58 2.32 5.82
C LEU A 63 4.81 1.45 6.08
N ARG A 64 5.94 1.86 5.50
CA ARG A 64 7.23 1.18 5.64
C ARG A 64 8.39 2.17 5.55
N ALA A 65 9.55 1.79 6.03
CA ALA A 65 10.78 2.57 5.79
C ALA A 65 11.13 2.60 4.29
N PRO A 66 11.89 3.62 3.82
CA PRO A 66 12.41 3.64 2.46
C PRO A 66 13.14 2.35 2.10
N ILE A 67 13.00 1.93 0.84
CA ILE A 67 13.62 0.69 0.38
C ILE A 67 15.13 0.86 0.28
N ARG A 68 15.86 -0.06 0.87
CA ARG A 68 17.29 -0.25 0.64
C ARG A 68 17.47 -1.33 -0.42
N LEU A 69 18.19 -1.00 -1.47
CA LEU A 69 18.57 -1.93 -2.52
C LEU A 69 19.96 -2.51 -2.22
N ASP A 70 20.12 -3.82 -2.41
CA ASP A 70 21.39 -4.51 -2.32
C ASP A 70 21.44 -5.57 -3.45
N GLY A 71 22.03 -5.19 -4.58
CA GLY A 71 21.91 -5.94 -5.83
C GLY A 71 20.46 -5.99 -6.31
N ASP A 72 19.96 -7.22 -6.50
CA ASP A 72 18.57 -7.48 -6.91
C ASP A 72 17.62 -7.61 -5.70
N ASP A 73 18.13 -7.55 -4.48
CA ASP A 73 17.34 -7.70 -3.27
C ASP A 73 16.81 -6.36 -2.76
N TRP A 74 15.59 -6.38 -2.27
CA TRP A 74 14.90 -5.21 -1.74
C TRP A 74 14.59 -5.43 -0.26
N TYR A 75 15.10 -4.53 0.56
CA TYR A 75 14.90 -4.56 2.02
C TYR A 75 14.05 -3.37 2.44
N CYS A 76 12.99 -3.65 3.16
CA CYS A 76 12.21 -2.62 3.83
C CYS A 76 11.82 -3.06 5.23
N THR A 77 11.51 -2.10 6.09
CA THR A 77 10.98 -2.34 7.43
C THR A 77 9.52 -1.93 7.44
N ASP A 78 8.65 -2.87 7.77
CA ASP A 78 7.24 -2.63 8.01
C ASP A 78 7.07 -1.76 9.27
N LEU A 79 6.14 -0.81 9.22
CA LEU A 79 5.87 0.11 10.33
C LEU A 79 4.54 -0.16 11.05
N PHE A 80 3.89 -1.30 10.77
CA PHE A 80 2.72 -1.83 11.48
C PHE A 80 1.46 -0.97 11.39
N LEU A 81 1.41 0.04 10.57
CA LEU A 81 0.24 0.89 10.38
C LEU A 81 -0.06 1.01 8.90
N ASP A 82 -1.28 0.68 8.54
CA ASP A 82 -1.75 0.69 7.17
C ASP A 82 -2.96 1.60 7.01
N HIS A 83 -3.24 1.98 5.78
CA HIS A 83 -4.40 2.81 5.47
C HIS A 83 -5.19 2.20 4.30
N TRP A 84 -6.50 2.21 4.43
CA TRP A 84 -7.45 1.80 3.40
C TRP A 84 -8.25 2.99 2.89
N LEU A 85 -8.28 3.16 1.56
CA LEU A 85 -9.18 4.08 0.88
C LEU A 85 -10.06 3.26 -0.08
N ALA A 86 -11.31 3.10 0.29
CA ALA A 86 -12.28 2.35 -0.52
C ALA A 86 -12.62 3.06 -1.83
N ALA A 87 -13.10 2.31 -2.83
CA ALA A 87 -13.50 2.85 -4.12
C ALA A 87 -14.60 3.93 -4.03
N ASP A 88 -15.43 3.90 -2.98
CA ASP A 88 -16.47 4.88 -2.69
C ASP A 88 -15.97 6.13 -1.92
N GLY A 89 -14.66 6.18 -1.61
CA GLY A 89 -14.02 7.29 -0.91
C GLY A 89 -13.98 7.16 0.61
N ALA A 90 -14.55 6.10 1.20
CA ALA A 90 -14.42 5.84 2.63
C ALA A 90 -12.97 5.52 2.98
N ALA A 91 -12.42 6.19 3.99
CA ALA A 91 -11.03 6.05 4.40
C ALA A 91 -10.93 5.61 5.86
N THR A 92 -9.98 4.70 6.14
CA THR A 92 -9.73 4.22 7.50
C THR A 92 -8.29 3.79 7.70
N TRP A 93 -7.76 4.03 8.90
CA TRP A 93 -6.49 3.47 9.35
C TRP A 93 -6.69 2.06 9.87
N LEU A 94 -5.80 1.16 9.48
CA LEU A 94 -5.80 -0.26 9.85
C LEU A 94 -4.63 -0.56 10.79
N ASP A 95 -4.77 -1.65 11.54
CA ASP A 95 -3.69 -2.26 12.32
C ASP A 95 -3.07 -1.37 13.41
N ALA A 96 -3.81 -0.36 13.88
CA ALA A 96 -3.36 0.50 14.98
C ALA A 96 -2.99 -0.32 16.23
N HIS A 97 -3.66 -1.45 16.49
CA HIS A 97 -3.34 -2.34 17.58
C HIS A 97 -2.00 -3.07 17.41
N GLU A 98 -1.60 -3.36 16.17
CA GLU A 98 -0.29 -3.94 15.85
C GLU A 98 0.82 -2.92 16.10
N LEU A 99 0.60 -1.67 15.66
CA LEU A 99 1.51 -0.56 15.97
C LEU A 99 1.69 -0.39 17.48
N GLU A 100 0.60 -0.35 18.26
CA GLU A 100 0.66 -0.25 19.71
C GLU A 100 1.40 -1.44 20.34
N ALA A 101 1.18 -2.65 19.85
CA ALA A 101 1.88 -3.84 20.29
C ALA A 101 3.39 -3.76 19.99
N ALA A 102 3.77 -3.29 18.81
CA ALA A 102 5.16 -3.09 18.41
C ALA A 102 5.86 -2.06 19.30
N VAL A 103 5.20 -0.95 19.63
CA VAL A 103 5.71 0.06 20.58
C VAL A 103 5.92 -0.54 21.96
N ARG A 104 4.92 -1.25 22.52
CA ARG A 104 5.03 -1.91 23.85
C ARG A 104 6.16 -2.93 23.90
N ARG A 105 6.46 -3.60 22.79
CA ARG A 105 7.55 -4.59 22.68
C ARG A 105 8.91 -3.97 22.44
N GLY A 106 9.00 -2.64 22.30
CA GLY A 106 10.26 -1.93 22.04
C GLY A 106 10.82 -2.17 20.63
N LEU A 107 9.98 -2.57 19.66
CA LEU A 107 10.39 -2.80 18.27
C LEU A 107 10.57 -1.50 17.48
N LEU A 108 10.01 -0.40 17.98
CA LEU A 108 10.03 0.92 17.36
C LEU A 108 10.64 1.92 18.34
N ASP A 109 11.75 2.52 17.98
CA ASP A 109 12.32 3.63 18.74
C ASP A 109 11.50 4.92 18.60
N GLY A 110 11.86 5.95 19.38
CA GLY A 110 11.14 7.22 19.37
C GLY A 110 11.21 7.96 18.05
N ASP A 111 12.27 7.77 17.24
CA ASP A 111 12.42 8.40 15.94
C ASP A 111 11.46 7.78 14.93
N LEU A 112 11.36 6.45 14.89
CA LEU A 112 10.40 5.73 14.05
C LEU A 112 8.96 6.06 14.45
N GLN A 113 8.64 6.12 15.75
CA GLN A 113 7.30 6.49 16.20
C GLN A 113 6.92 7.91 15.74
N ARG A 114 7.83 8.89 15.85
CA ARG A 114 7.62 10.25 15.32
C ARG A 114 7.45 10.23 13.80
N ARG A 115 8.22 9.40 13.10
CA ARG A 115 8.10 9.27 11.64
C ARG A 115 6.76 8.69 11.22
N ILE A 116 6.28 7.65 11.88
CA ILE A 116 4.95 7.05 11.63
C ILE A 116 3.85 8.08 11.82
N ALA A 117 3.91 8.87 12.92
CA ALA A 117 2.94 9.94 13.17
C ALA A 117 2.97 11.01 12.07
N ALA A 118 4.15 11.39 11.58
CA ALA A 118 4.31 12.35 10.50
C ALA A 118 3.76 11.81 9.16
N GLU A 119 4.00 10.54 8.83
CA GLU A 119 3.47 9.90 7.62
C GLU A 119 1.93 9.78 7.68
N ARG A 120 1.38 9.42 8.83
CA ARG A 120 -0.06 9.42 9.05
C ARG A 120 -0.66 10.81 8.78
N THR A 121 -0.11 11.86 9.38
CA THR A 121 -0.56 13.23 9.14
C THR A 121 -0.43 13.64 7.67
N ALA A 122 0.65 13.23 6.99
CA ALA A 122 0.86 13.52 5.58
C ALA A 122 -0.21 12.84 4.70
N VAL A 123 -0.54 11.58 4.94
CA VAL A 123 -1.60 10.86 4.21
C VAL A 123 -2.96 11.51 4.46
N ASP A 124 -3.30 11.82 5.72
CA ASP A 124 -4.56 12.49 6.08
C ASP A 124 -4.70 13.85 5.39
N THR A 125 -3.62 14.64 5.32
CA THR A 125 -3.59 15.93 4.63
C THR A 125 -3.79 15.78 3.13
N LEU A 126 -3.11 14.82 2.51
CA LEU A 126 -3.24 14.53 1.08
C LEU A 126 -4.65 14.05 0.73
N LEU A 127 -5.27 13.24 1.59
CA LEU A 127 -6.68 12.83 1.45
C LEU A 127 -7.61 14.02 1.49
N ALA A 128 -7.47 14.90 2.48
CA ALA A 128 -8.30 16.08 2.67
C ALA A 128 -8.21 17.04 1.47
N THR A 129 -7.08 17.10 0.78
CA THR A 129 -6.86 17.92 -0.41
C THR A 129 -7.15 17.21 -1.73
N GLY A 130 -7.55 15.94 -1.71
CA GLY A 130 -7.80 15.13 -2.91
C GLY A 130 -6.51 14.72 -3.66
N ALA A 131 -5.34 14.90 -3.06
CA ALA A 131 -4.04 14.56 -3.65
C ALA A 131 -3.59 13.12 -3.36
N TRP A 132 -4.35 12.36 -2.58
CA TRP A 132 -4.11 10.94 -2.30
C TRP A 132 -5.21 10.08 -2.92
N PRO A 133 -4.92 8.91 -3.47
CA PRO A 133 -3.59 8.36 -3.73
C PRO A 133 -2.90 9.07 -4.91
N PRO A 134 -1.57 8.87 -5.10
CA PRO A 134 -0.82 9.46 -6.21
C PRO A 134 -1.47 9.19 -7.57
N ALA A 135 -1.46 10.16 -8.47
CA ALA A 135 -2.15 10.09 -9.77
C ALA A 135 -1.82 8.83 -10.57
N ILE A 136 -0.56 8.39 -10.54
CA ILE A 136 -0.11 7.18 -11.25
C ILE A 136 -0.90 5.92 -10.84
N THR A 137 -1.40 5.84 -9.60
CA THR A 137 -2.20 4.70 -9.13
C THR A 137 -3.60 4.65 -9.74
N ARG A 138 -4.05 5.78 -10.30
CA ARG A 138 -5.31 5.88 -11.07
C ARG A 138 -5.06 5.70 -12.56
N GLU A 139 -3.92 6.19 -13.07
CA GLU A 139 -3.53 6.09 -14.47
C GLU A 139 -3.21 4.65 -14.89
N ILE A 140 -2.58 3.87 -13.99
CA ILE A 140 -2.28 2.46 -14.23
C ILE A 140 -3.32 1.63 -13.45
N ASP A 141 -4.48 1.47 -14.05
CA ASP A 141 -5.50 0.54 -13.58
C ASP A 141 -5.13 -0.92 -13.92
N LEU A 142 -6.00 -1.86 -13.56
CA LEU A 142 -5.76 -3.29 -13.82
C LEU A 142 -5.62 -3.59 -15.32
N ALA A 143 -6.46 -3.00 -16.16
CA ALA A 143 -6.42 -3.25 -17.60
C ALA A 143 -5.10 -2.74 -18.21
N GLU A 144 -4.65 -1.55 -17.79
CA GLU A 144 -3.39 -0.97 -18.21
C GLU A 144 -2.19 -1.77 -17.67
N ALA A 145 -2.25 -2.22 -16.42
CA ALA A 145 -1.25 -3.07 -15.83
C ALA A 145 -1.13 -4.42 -16.58
N LEU A 146 -2.26 -5.04 -16.88
CA LEU A 146 -2.30 -6.28 -17.66
C LEU A 146 -1.72 -6.10 -19.07
N ARG A 147 -1.93 -4.94 -19.67
CA ARG A 147 -1.39 -4.63 -21.00
C ARG A 147 0.10 -4.36 -21.00
N ARG A 148 0.61 -3.61 -20.01
CA ARG A 148 2.01 -3.17 -19.96
C ARG A 148 2.94 -4.14 -19.24
N LEU A 149 2.43 -4.90 -18.27
CA LEU A 149 3.26 -5.66 -17.34
C LEU A 149 3.21 -7.17 -17.60
N LYS A 150 2.39 -7.61 -18.56
CA LYS A 150 2.45 -8.99 -19.07
C LYS A 150 3.67 -9.13 -19.97
N THR A 151 4.71 -9.69 -19.45
CA THR A 151 5.81 -10.32 -20.21
C THR A 151 6.14 -11.64 -19.58
#